data_b21175c65398a838ae55398f93faca21
#
_entry.id   b21175c65398a838ae55398f93faca21
#
_cell.length_a   1.000
_cell.length_b   1.000
_cell.length_c   1.000
_cell.angle_alpha   90.00
_cell.angle_beta   90.00
_cell.angle_gamma   90.00
#
_symmetry.space_group_name_H-M   'P 1'
#
loop_
_entity.id
_entity.type
_entity.pdbx_description
1 polymer ?
#
loop_
_entity_poly.entity_id
_entity_poly.type
_entity_poly.pdbx_seq_one_letter_code
_entity_poly.pdbx_strand_id
1 'polypeptide(L)'
;FCRRCGTAYYRVKEVSDEQGKALLPREDRREEEEDGSCDAYLYVSESAPWPRTEGQERLDRLPDEMKETTPKRVERVRLDARKDLPETLFVDATGRIVSEGDGIPAALIRRNFLFCLEPSCGVAYTRSQRSERAKLATLGVDNRSTATTILAVRSLIELQRDLDLTPEARKLLSFTDNGQDASLQAGHFNDFAQVALLRSALHKATQDKGNLGLSHGELSRSVFDAMQ
;
A
#
# COMPACT_ATOMS: atom_id res chain seq x y z
N PHE A 1 -2.11 -1.73 2.29
CA PHE A 1 -1.11 -1.30 1.31
C PHE A 1 0.14 -0.79 2.01
N CYS A 2 1.31 -1.20 1.55
CA CYS A 2 2.57 -0.62 2.01
C CYS A 2 2.59 0.90 1.77
N ARG A 3 2.83 1.70 2.82
CA ARG A 3 2.86 3.17 2.69
C ARG A 3 4.00 3.70 1.83
N ARG A 4 5.03 2.89 1.58
CA ARG A 4 6.19 3.29 0.78
C ARG A 4 6.00 3.08 -0.71
N CYS A 5 5.52 1.89 -1.11
CA CYS A 5 5.45 1.49 -2.53
C CYS A 5 4.04 1.17 -3.03
N GLY A 6 3.04 1.10 -2.16
CA GLY A 6 1.66 0.79 -2.53
C GLY A 6 1.34 -0.70 -2.71
N THR A 7 2.30 -1.60 -2.47
CA THR A 7 2.07 -3.05 -2.58
C THR A 7 0.93 -3.49 -1.67
N ALA A 8 0.02 -4.30 -2.22
CA ALA A 8 -1.15 -4.79 -1.52
C ALA A 8 -0.81 -5.92 -0.54
N TYR A 9 -1.43 -5.86 0.62
CA TYR A 9 -1.44 -6.91 1.64
C TYR A 9 -2.87 -7.11 2.09
N TYR A 10 -3.37 -8.33 2.03
CA TYR A 10 -4.73 -8.66 2.48
C TYR A 10 -4.67 -8.98 3.98
N ARG A 11 -5.45 -8.24 4.77
CA ARG A 11 -5.58 -8.54 6.19
C ARG A 11 -6.53 -9.71 6.36
N VAL A 12 -6.05 -10.79 6.98
CA VAL A 12 -6.77 -12.05 7.08
C VAL A 12 -6.75 -12.59 8.50
N LYS A 13 -7.78 -13.40 8.80
CA LYS A 13 -7.90 -14.23 10.00
C LYS A 13 -7.80 -15.69 9.56
N GLU A 14 -6.91 -16.46 10.17
CA GLU A 14 -6.86 -17.91 9.96
C GLU A 14 -7.96 -18.59 10.80
N VAL A 15 -8.74 -19.40 10.16
CA VAL A 15 -9.78 -20.24 10.78
C VAL A 15 -9.52 -21.70 10.41
N SER A 16 -9.93 -22.61 11.30
CA SER A 16 -9.85 -24.05 11.04
C SER A 16 -11.26 -24.64 11.13
N ASP A 17 -11.63 -25.40 10.12
CA ASP A 17 -12.90 -26.15 10.09
C ASP A 17 -12.64 -27.63 9.77
N GLU A 18 -13.70 -28.42 9.58
CA GLU A 18 -13.63 -29.84 9.24
C GLU A 18 -12.93 -30.10 7.90
N GLN A 19 -12.84 -29.10 7.03
CA GLN A 19 -12.22 -29.18 5.71
C GLN A 19 -10.77 -28.65 5.69
N GLY A 20 -10.24 -28.21 6.86
CA GLY A 20 -8.88 -27.72 7.00
C GLY A 20 -8.78 -26.26 7.42
N LYS A 21 -7.73 -25.57 6.96
CA LYS A 21 -7.46 -24.18 7.29
C LYS A 21 -7.89 -23.25 6.16
N ALA A 22 -8.51 -22.13 6.51
CA ALA A 22 -8.89 -21.07 5.59
C ALA A 22 -8.47 -19.70 6.12
N LEU A 23 -8.23 -18.78 5.19
CA LEU A 23 -7.91 -17.38 5.45
C LEU A 23 -9.14 -16.54 5.08
N LEU A 24 -9.82 -16.00 6.07
CA LEU A 24 -10.98 -15.14 5.87
C LEU A 24 -10.56 -13.66 5.92
N PRO A 25 -11.20 -12.79 5.12
CA PRO A 25 -11.01 -11.35 5.24
C PRO A 25 -11.33 -10.88 6.67
N ARG A 26 -10.49 -10.02 7.23
CA ARG A 26 -10.78 -9.38 8.51
C ARG A 26 -11.27 -7.96 8.26
N GLU A 27 -12.50 -7.68 8.65
CA GLU A 27 -13.06 -6.34 8.62
C GLU A 27 -12.47 -5.46 9.74
N ASP A 28 -12.34 -4.16 9.46
CA ASP A 28 -11.74 -3.16 10.37
C ASP A 28 -12.66 -2.74 11.53
N ARG A 29 -13.70 -3.54 11.82
CA ARG A 29 -14.55 -3.29 12.99
C ARG A 29 -13.72 -3.50 14.24
N ARG A 30 -13.83 -2.54 15.17
CA ARG A 30 -13.32 -2.60 16.54
C ARG A 30 -14.03 -3.69 17.33
N GLU A 31 -13.98 -4.92 16.87
CA GLU A 31 -14.36 -6.05 17.67
C GLU A 31 -13.16 -6.40 18.55
N GLU A 32 -13.39 -6.25 19.84
CA GLU A 32 -12.46 -6.51 20.91
C GLU A 32 -11.83 -7.89 20.76
N GLU A 33 -10.56 -7.98 21.14
CA GLU A 33 -9.66 -9.13 21.05
C GLU A 33 -10.10 -10.34 21.89
N GLU A 34 -11.37 -10.74 21.86
CA GLU A 34 -11.87 -11.84 22.70
C GLU A 34 -11.59 -13.24 22.12
N ASP A 35 -11.06 -13.38 20.91
CA ASP A 35 -10.98 -14.68 20.24
C ASP A 35 -9.53 -15.16 19.93
N GLY A 36 -8.51 -14.68 20.59
CA GLY A 36 -7.13 -15.22 20.43
C GLY A 36 -6.60 -15.35 19.00
N SER A 37 -7.33 -14.83 18.01
CA SER A 37 -6.98 -14.88 16.58
C SER A 37 -5.94 -13.83 16.25
N CYS A 38 -4.75 -14.26 15.88
CA CYS A 38 -3.70 -13.37 15.42
C CYS A 38 -4.04 -12.76 14.06
N ASP A 39 -3.98 -11.44 13.97
CA ASP A 39 -3.96 -10.74 12.68
C ASP A 39 -2.80 -11.24 11.84
N ALA A 40 -3.09 -11.56 10.60
CA ALA A 40 -2.09 -11.92 9.61
C ALA A 40 -2.27 -11.10 8.34
N TYR A 41 -1.18 -10.95 7.59
CA TYR A 41 -1.17 -10.26 6.30
C TYR A 41 -0.77 -11.25 5.22
N LEU A 42 -1.64 -11.41 4.23
CA LEU A 42 -1.39 -12.25 3.07
C LEU A 42 -0.84 -11.39 1.93
N TYR A 43 0.30 -11.78 1.41
CA TYR A 43 0.92 -11.21 0.22
C TYR A 43 0.78 -12.18 -0.95
N VAL A 44 0.23 -11.68 -2.05
CA VAL A 44 0.09 -12.40 -3.32
C VAL A 44 0.68 -11.52 -4.42
N SER A 45 1.58 -12.05 -5.21
CA SER A 45 2.17 -11.34 -6.35
C SER A 45 2.54 -12.33 -7.44
N GLU A 46 2.11 -12.07 -8.66
CA GLU A 46 2.50 -12.83 -9.83
C GLU A 46 3.88 -12.42 -10.34
N SER A 47 4.18 -11.12 -10.28
CA SER A 47 5.43 -10.55 -10.80
C SER A 47 6.62 -10.73 -9.85
N ALA A 48 6.37 -10.76 -8.53
CA ALA A 48 7.41 -10.83 -7.51
C ALA A 48 6.97 -11.75 -6.34
N PRO A 49 6.66 -13.04 -6.58
CA PRO A 49 6.24 -13.94 -5.53
C PRO A 49 7.33 -14.06 -4.44
N TRP A 50 6.92 -14.33 -3.21
CA TRP A 50 7.87 -14.58 -2.14
C TRP A 50 8.62 -15.90 -2.40
N PRO A 51 9.97 -15.95 -2.25
CA PRO A 51 10.75 -17.15 -2.50
C PRO A 51 10.30 -18.35 -1.64
N ARG A 52 10.02 -19.48 -2.29
CA ARG A 52 9.51 -20.69 -1.64
C ARG A 52 10.58 -21.42 -0.84
N THR A 53 11.77 -21.50 -1.41
CA THR A 53 12.90 -22.22 -0.82
C THR A 53 13.77 -21.28 0.00
N GLU A 54 14.35 -21.84 1.07
CA GLU A 54 15.41 -21.15 1.77
C GLU A 54 16.65 -21.12 0.87
N GLY A 55 17.19 -19.94 0.62
CA GLY A 55 18.34 -19.77 -0.26
C GLY A 55 18.71 -18.28 -0.43
N GLN A 56 19.64 -18.02 -1.34
CA GLN A 56 20.15 -16.68 -1.57
C GLN A 56 19.03 -15.71 -1.99
N GLU A 57 18.12 -16.13 -2.86
CA GLU A 57 17.00 -15.32 -3.29
C GLU A 57 16.14 -14.80 -2.13
N ARG A 58 15.87 -15.65 -1.11
CA ARG A 58 15.17 -15.24 0.10
C ARG A 58 15.99 -14.28 0.95
N LEU A 59 17.30 -14.54 1.09
CA LEU A 59 18.22 -13.68 1.82
C LEU A 59 18.31 -12.28 1.21
N ASP A 60 18.37 -12.18 -0.12
CA ASP A 60 18.44 -10.91 -0.84
C ASP A 60 17.20 -10.04 -0.64
N ARG A 61 16.06 -10.67 -0.30
CA ARG A 61 14.80 -9.97 -0.02
C ARG A 61 14.58 -9.59 1.45
N LEU A 62 15.49 -10.01 2.33
CA LEU A 62 15.43 -9.69 3.75
C LEU A 62 16.19 -8.41 4.07
N PRO A 63 15.69 -7.60 5.03
CA PRO A 63 16.46 -6.49 5.60
C PRO A 63 17.76 -6.95 6.24
N ASP A 64 18.78 -6.11 6.22
CA ASP A 64 20.09 -6.43 6.79
C ASP A 64 20.03 -6.74 8.29
N GLU A 65 19.10 -6.10 9.02
CA GLU A 65 18.88 -6.34 10.45
C GLU A 65 18.41 -7.78 10.75
N MET A 66 17.83 -8.47 9.76
CA MET A 66 17.38 -9.87 9.89
C MET A 66 18.44 -10.88 9.46
N LYS A 67 19.58 -10.41 8.94
CA LYS A 67 20.70 -11.23 8.47
C LYS A 67 21.88 -11.18 9.43
N GLU A 68 22.68 -12.22 9.41
CA GLU A 68 23.98 -12.28 10.06
C GLU A 68 25.00 -12.97 9.16
N THR A 69 26.23 -12.50 9.20
CA THR A 69 27.34 -13.12 8.48
C THR A 69 28.09 -14.07 9.41
N THR A 70 28.18 -15.33 9.02
CA THR A 70 28.94 -16.31 9.78
C THR A 70 30.45 -16.08 9.67
N PRO A 71 31.29 -16.65 10.57
CA PRO A 71 32.75 -16.55 10.47
C PRO A 71 33.30 -17.07 9.13
N LYS A 72 32.55 -17.95 8.44
CA LYS A 72 32.88 -18.47 7.09
C LYS A 72 32.43 -17.54 5.96
N ARG A 73 32.03 -16.32 6.26
CA ARG A 73 31.52 -15.32 5.30
C ARG A 73 30.25 -15.76 4.54
N VAL A 74 29.44 -16.63 5.15
CA VAL A 74 28.15 -17.03 4.58
C VAL A 74 27.06 -16.24 5.31
N GLU A 75 26.22 -15.56 4.55
CA GLU A 75 25.03 -14.87 5.07
C GLU A 75 23.95 -15.91 5.43
N ARG A 76 23.26 -15.66 6.52
CA ARG A 76 22.11 -16.45 6.94
C ARG A 76 21.11 -15.61 7.72
N VAL A 77 19.90 -16.11 7.84
CA VAL A 77 18.88 -15.49 8.70
C VAL A 77 19.27 -15.64 10.16
N ARG A 78 19.20 -14.56 10.91
CA ARG A 78 19.40 -14.54 12.36
C ARG A 78 18.39 -15.46 13.07
N LEU A 79 18.81 -16.17 14.07
CA LEU A 79 17.94 -17.11 14.80
C LEU A 79 16.69 -16.44 15.41
N ASP A 80 16.85 -15.24 15.95
CA ASP A 80 15.75 -14.45 16.54
C ASP A 80 14.78 -13.87 15.50
N ALA A 81 15.22 -13.76 14.23
CA ALA A 81 14.41 -13.25 13.13
C ALA A 81 13.59 -14.36 12.43
N ARG A 82 13.96 -15.62 12.58
CA ARG A 82 13.28 -16.75 11.91
C ARG A 82 11.77 -16.81 12.16
N LYS A 83 11.34 -16.46 13.38
CA LYS A 83 9.92 -16.45 13.77
C LYS A 83 9.09 -15.35 13.10
N ASP A 84 9.75 -14.36 12.54
CA ASP A 84 9.14 -13.21 11.88
C ASP A 84 9.18 -13.32 10.35
N LEU A 85 9.71 -14.43 9.84
CA LEU A 85 9.72 -14.69 8.40
C LEU A 85 8.31 -14.99 7.90
N PRO A 86 7.98 -14.53 6.68
CA PRO A 86 6.75 -14.93 6.01
C PRO A 86 6.71 -16.42 5.77
N GLU A 87 5.58 -17.05 6.07
CA GLU A 87 5.31 -18.45 5.75
C GLU A 87 4.83 -18.57 4.31
N THR A 88 5.42 -19.47 3.52
CA THR A 88 4.96 -19.76 2.18
C THR A 88 3.83 -20.77 2.21
N LEU A 89 2.72 -20.48 1.54
CA LEU A 89 1.56 -21.34 1.44
C LEU A 89 0.87 -21.19 0.09
N PHE A 90 -0.10 -22.05 -0.20
CA PHE A 90 -0.93 -21.97 -1.40
C PHE A 90 -2.37 -21.72 -1.00
N VAL A 91 -3.04 -20.83 -1.69
CA VAL A 91 -4.42 -20.42 -1.40
C VAL A 91 -5.28 -20.57 -2.65
N ASP A 92 -6.43 -21.19 -2.50
CA ASP A 92 -7.43 -21.27 -3.57
C ASP A 92 -8.28 -19.98 -3.66
N ALA A 93 -9.20 -19.93 -4.63
CA ALA A 93 -10.07 -18.78 -4.85
C ALA A 93 -11.04 -18.50 -3.69
N THR A 94 -11.25 -19.45 -2.78
CA THR A 94 -12.12 -19.30 -1.61
C THR A 94 -11.35 -18.90 -0.34
N GLY A 95 -10.02 -18.78 -0.43
CA GLY A 95 -9.15 -18.46 0.70
C GLY A 95 -8.71 -19.69 1.50
N ARG A 96 -8.96 -20.92 1.04
CA ARG A 96 -8.48 -22.13 1.72
C ARG A 96 -7.01 -22.36 1.46
N ILE A 97 -6.31 -22.82 2.50
CA ILE A 97 -4.92 -23.25 2.37
C ILE A 97 -4.94 -24.65 1.78
N VAL A 98 -4.32 -24.81 0.63
CA VAL A 98 -4.33 -26.03 -0.19
C VAL A 98 -2.91 -26.52 -0.47
N SER A 99 -2.81 -27.69 -1.09
CA SER A 99 -1.52 -28.27 -1.49
C SER A 99 -0.90 -27.52 -2.68
N GLU A 100 0.38 -27.71 -2.89
CA GLU A 100 1.09 -27.17 -4.06
C GLU A 100 0.47 -27.70 -5.35
N GLY A 101 0.11 -26.76 -6.24
CA GLY A 101 -0.55 -27.06 -7.52
C GLY A 101 -2.05 -26.85 -7.52
N ASP A 102 -2.71 -26.81 -6.35
CA ASP A 102 -4.16 -26.64 -6.23
C ASP A 102 -4.55 -25.18 -5.94
N GLY A 103 -3.58 -24.28 -5.80
CA GLY A 103 -3.80 -22.86 -5.50
C GLY A 103 -2.65 -21.97 -5.98
N ILE A 104 -2.81 -20.67 -5.73
CA ILE A 104 -1.80 -19.67 -6.02
C ILE A 104 -0.77 -19.57 -4.87
N PRO A 105 0.52 -19.38 -5.17
CA PRO A 105 1.53 -19.19 -4.15
C PRO A 105 1.33 -17.84 -3.44
N ALA A 106 1.40 -17.87 -2.11
CA ALA A 106 1.23 -16.71 -1.27
C ALA A 106 2.23 -16.73 -0.10
N ALA A 107 2.44 -15.57 0.52
CA ALA A 107 3.22 -15.45 1.74
C ALA A 107 2.37 -14.89 2.87
N LEU A 108 2.35 -15.56 4.01
CA LEU A 108 1.58 -15.18 5.18
C LEU A 108 2.50 -14.62 6.27
N ILE A 109 2.27 -13.38 6.66
CA ILE A 109 2.94 -12.71 7.77
C ILE A 109 2.04 -12.82 8.98
N ARG A 110 2.37 -13.71 9.94
CA ARG A 110 1.54 -14.02 11.12
C ARG A 110 1.76 -13.07 12.30
N ARG A 111 2.72 -12.18 12.21
CA ARG A 111 3.13 -11.29 13.29
C ARG A 111 3.20 -9.86 12.78
N ASN A 112 3.92 -9.02 13.49
CA ASN A 112 4.12 -7.63 13.08
C ASN A 112 4.67 -7.53 11.65
N PHE A 113 4.16 -6.57 10.90
CA PHE A 113 4.71 -6.22 9.61
C PHE A 113 6.07 -5.53 9.82
N LEU A 114 7.16 -6.22 9.50
CA LEU A 114 8.52 -5.74 9.73
C LEU A 114 9.21 -5.22 8.47
N PHE A 115 8.82 -5.68 7.30
CA PHE A 115 9.39 -5.24 6.03
C PHE A 115 8.43 -5.51 4.89
N CYS A 116 8.60 -4.77 3.78
CA CYS A 116 7.81 -4.98 2.58
C CYS A 116 8.39 -6.13 1.76
N LEU A 117 7.51 -7.04 1.30
CA LEU A 117 7.91 -8.20 0.48
C LEU A 117 8.14 -7.84 -0.99
N GLU A 118 7.85 -6.61 -1.41
CA GLU A 118 8.15 -6.11 -2.74
C GLU A 118 9.65 -5.81 -2.87
N PRO A 119 10.38 -6.49 -3.81
CA PRO A 119 11.84 -6.36 -3.92
C PRO A 119 12.33 -4.93 -4.12
N SER A 120 11.58 -4.14 -4.88
CA SER A 120 11.93 -2.75 -5.20
C SER A 120 11.70 -1.78 -4.06
N CYS A 121 11.01 -2.19 -2.98
CA CYS A 121 10.60 -1.29 -1.90
C CYS A 121 11.71 -1.02 -0.89
N GLY A 122 12.38 -2.04 -0.40
CA GLY A 122 13.48 -1.97 0.57
C GLY A 122 13.11 -1.40 1.95
N VAL A 123 11.80 -1.16 2.24
CA VAL A 123 11.40 -0.63 3.54
C VAL A 123 11.45 -1.70 4.62
N ALA A 124 12.09 -1.37 5.74
CA ALA A 124 12.12 -2.18 6.96
C ALA A 124 11.70 -1.34 8.17
N TYR A 125 11.13 -2.00 9.17
CA TYR A 125 10.64 -1.40 10.40
C TYR A 125 11.26 -2.09 11.61
N THR A 126 11.55 -1.32 12.64
CA THR A 126 12.04 -1.88 13.89
C THR A 126 10.91 -2.57 14.67
N ARG A 127 11.26 -3.57 15.49
CA ARG A 127 10.27 -4.25 16.37
C ARG A 127 9.66 -3.31 17.42
N SER A 128 10.31 -2.21 17.74
CA SER A 128 9.79 -1.19 18.65
C SER A 128 8.65 -0.37 18.04
N GLN A 129 8.57 -0.29 16.72
CA GLN A 129 7.50 0.38 16.00
C GLN A 129 6.25 -0.51 15.95
N ARG A 130 5.42 -0.43 16.99
CA ARG A 130 4.26 -1.32 17.18
C ARG A 130 3.06 -0.96 16.32
N SER A 131 2.91 0.31 15.91
CA SER A 131 1.73 0.74 15.15
C SER A 131 1.75 0.23 13.72
N GLU A 132 0.92 -0.75 13.42
CA GLU A 132 0.72 -1.26 12.05
C GLU A 132 0.14 -0.17 11.12
N ARG A 133 -0.68 0.74 11.64
CA ARG A 133 -1.21 1.89 10.88
C ARG A 133 -0.15 2.85 10.37
N ALA A 134 1.00 2.90 11.03
CA ALA A 134 2.14 3.69 10.56
C ALA A 134 2.88 3.02 9.38
N LYS A 135 2.75 1.71 9.24
CA LYS A 135 3.43 0.88 8.24
C LYS A 135 2.56 0.60 7.02
N LEU A 136 1.30 0.29 7.26
CA LEU A 136 0.32 -0.09 6.25
C LEU A 136 -0.84 0.91 6.22
N ALA A 137 -1.28 1.26 5.00
CA ALA A 137 -2.50 2.00 4.77
C ALA A 137 -3.65 1.03 4.50
N THR A 138 -4.81 1.29 5.07
CA THR A 138 -6.04 0.54 4.76
C THR A 138 -6.87 1.32 3.75
N LEU A 139 -7.55 0.62 2.84
CA LEU A 139 -8.64 1.17 2.04
C LEU A 139 -9.92 1.09 2.91
N GLY A 140 -10.06 2.04 3.82
CA GLY A 140 -11.28 2.22 4.59
C GLY A 140 -12.32 3.06 3.84
N VAL A 141 -13.47 3.26 4.47
CA VAL A 141 -14.55 4.12 3.94
C VAL A 141 -14.03 5.53 3.67
N ASP A 142 -13.15 6.04 4.52
CA ASP A 142 -12.53 7.35 4.38
C ASP A 142 -11.63 7.48 3.14
N ASN A 143 -11.12 6.37 2.61
CA ASN A 143 -10.27 6.35 1.42
C ASN A 143 -11.06 6.23 0.11
N ARG A 144 -12.38 5.94 0.16
CA ARG A 144 -13.25 5.92 -1.03
C ARG A 144 -13.24 7.27 -1.72
N SER A 145 -13.40 8.34 -0.97
CA SER A 145 -13.41 9.70 -1.52
C SER A 145 -12.12 10.02 -2.25
N THR A 146 -10.96 9.64 -1.69
CA THR A 146 -9.66 9.83 -2.34
C THR A 146 -9.54 9.00 -3.62
N ALA A 147 -9.91 7.71 -3.60
CA ALA A 147 -9.85 6.84 -4.77
C ALA A 147 -10.78 7.36 -5.88
N THR A 148 -12.02 7.71 -5.55
CA THR A 148 -12.98 8.28 -6.49
C THR A 148 -12.46 9.59 -7.09
N THR A 149 -11.86 10.46 -6.28
CA THR A 149 -11.28 11.72 -6.74
C THR A 149 -10.12 11.50 -7.72
N ILE A 150 -9.20 10.59 -7.41
CA ILE A 150 -8.07 10.26 -8.29
C ILE A 150 -8.57 9.69 -9.63
N LEU A 151 -9.52 8.76 -9.58
CA LEU A 151 -10.13 8.18 -10.79
C LEU A 151 -10.85 9.24 -11.62
N ALA A 152 -11.64 10.12 -10.98
CA ALA A 152 -12.33 11.20 -11.65
C ALA A 152 -11.36 12.17 -12.33
N VAL A 153 -10.30 12.61 -11.64
CA VAL A 153 -9.28 13.49 -12.21
C VAL A 153 -8.59 12.85 -13.40
N ARG A 154 -8.18 11.57 -13.28
CA ARG A 154 -7.53 10.85 -14.39
C ARG A 154 -8.46 10.70 -15.58
N SER A 155 -9.72 10.33 -15.35
CA SER A 155 -10.73 10.24 -16.43
C SER A 155 -10.95 11.61 -17.12
N LEU A 156 -11.03 12.68 -16.35
CA LEU A 156 -11.16 14.04 -16.91
C LEU A 156 -9.95 14.43 -17.75
N ILE A 157 -8.74 14.12 -17.31
CA ILE A 157 -7.51 14.39 -18.08
C ILE A 157 -7.54 13.66 -19.43
N GLU A 158 -7.93 12.39 -19.44
CA GLU A 158 -8.03 11.63 -20.69
C GLU A 158 -9.15 12.14 -21.60
N LEU A 159 -10.33 12.47 -21.04
CA LEU A 159 -11.42 13.09 -21.80
C LEU A 159 -11.01 14.43 -22.42
N GLN A 160 -10.22 15.24 -21.72
CA GLN A 160 -9.74 16.53 -22.23
C GLN A 160 -8.72 16.34 -23.38
N ARG A 161 -7.99 15.25 -23.40
CA ARG A 161 -7.01 14.92 -24.45
C ARG A 161 -7.64 14.32 -25.69
N ASP A 162 -8.84 13.76 -25.56
CA ASP A 162 -9.55 13.13 -26.66
C ASP A 162 -10.09 14.20 -27.64
N LEU A 163 -9.45 14.30 -28.80
CA LEU A 163 -9.81 15.27 -29.82
C LEU A 163 -11.05 14.85 -30.65
N ASP A 164 -11.48 13.61 -30.56
CA ASP A 164 -12.68 13.11 -31.25
C ASP A 164 -13.97 13.52 -30.50
N LEU A 165 -13.84 13.96 -29.25
CA LEU A 165 -14.95 14.48 -28.47
C LEU A 165 -15.10 16.00 -28.60
N THR A 166 -16.36 16.47 -28.67
CA THR A 166 -16.62 17.90 -28.59
C THR A 166 -16.29 18.45 -27.21
N PRO A 167 -15.93 19.74 -27.06
CA PRO A 167 -15.62 20.32 -25.74
C PRO A 167 -16.73 20.14 -24.71
N GLU A 168 -18.00 20.15 -25.15
CA GLU A 168 -19.18 19.96 -24.30
C GLU A 168 -19.32 18.51 -23.81
N ALA A 169 -18.80 17.55 -24.56
CA ALA A 169 -18.82 16.11 -24.22
C ALA A 169 -17.66 15.71 -23.28
N ARG A 170 -16.63 16.54 -23.13
CA ARG A 170 -15.46 16.29 -22.28
C ARG A 170 -15.75 16.56 -20.79
N LYS A 171 -16.85 15.96 -20.30
CA LYS A 171 -17.33 16.15 -18.91
C LYS A 171 -17.53 14.79 -18.26
N LEU A 172 -17.31 14.75 -16.94
CA LEU A 172 -17.58 13.60 -16.10
C LEU A 172 -18.69 13.94 -15.12
N LEU A 173 -19.72 13.10 -15.06
CA LEU A 173 -20.75 13.15 -14.03
C LEU A 173 -20.57 11.97 -13.12
N SER A 174 -20.51 12.23 -11.82
CA SER A 174 -20.42 11.19 -10.78
C SER A 174 -21.70 11.23 -9.95
N PHE A 175 -22.28 10.06 -9.73
CA PHE A 175 -23.49 9.90 -8.93
C PHE A 175 -23.19 8.99 -7.73
N THR A 176 -23.76 9.35 -6.59
CA THR A 176 -23.78 8.52 -5.40
C THR A 176 -25.24 8.29 -4.99
N ASP A 177 -25.51 7.20 -4.32
CA ASP A 177 -26.84 6.80 -3.88
C ASP A 177 -27.36 7.61 -2.69
N ASN A 178 -26.51 8.44 -2.09
CA ASN A 178 -26.88 9.22 -0.91
C ASN A 178 -26.29 10.65 -0.99
N GLY A 179 -27.14 11.64 -0.64
CA GLY A 179 -26.79 13.06 -0.73
C GLY A 179 -25.66 13.47 0.23
N GLN A 180 -25.49 12.78 1.37
CA GLN A 180 -24.41 13.06 2.30
C GLN A 180 -23.06 12.66 1.70
N ASP A 181 -22.99 11.48 1.08
CA ASP A 181 -21.79 11.01 0.40
C ASP A 181 -21.44 11.89 -0.80
N ALA A 182 -22.45 12.36 -1.55
CA ALA A 182 -22.24 13.32 -2.64
C ALA A 182 -21.60 14.64 -2.14
N SER A 183 -22.09 15.17 -1.02
CA SER A 183 -21.55 16.39 -0.43
C SER A 183 -20.12 16.20 0.08
N LEU A 184 -19.86 15.11 0.79
CA LEU A 184 -18.52 14.76 1.27
C LEU A 184 -17.55 14.56 0.10
N GLN A 185 -17.98 13.89 -0.96
CA GLN A 185 -17.16 13.68 -2.16
C GLN A 185 -16.84 14.99 -2.86
N ALA A 186 -17.80 15.90 -2.98
CA ALA A 186 -17.59 17.21 -3.59
C ALA A 186 -16.61 18.07 -2.79
N GLY A 187 -16.75 18.09 -1.46
CA GLY A 187 -15.80 18.76 -0.56
C GLY A 187 -14.40 18.19 -0.70
N HIS A 188 -14.27 16.88 -0.65
CA HIS A 188 -12.97 16.18 -0.81
C HIS A 188 -12.33 16.47 -2.18
N PHE A 189 -13.12 16.53 -3.25
CA PHE A 189 -12.63 16.83 -4.59
C PHE A 189 -12.03 18.25 -4.65
N ASN A 190 -12.72 19.23 -4.09
CA ASN A 190 -12.24 20.60 -4.04
C ASN A 190 -10.95 20.72 -3.22
N ASP A 191 -10.91 20.14 -2.04
CA ASP A 191 -9.72 20.14 -1.18
C ASP A 191 -8.53 19.46 -1.85
N PHE A 192 -8.78 18.32 -2.50
CA PHE A 192 -7.76 17.59 -3.24
C PHE A 192 -7.19 18.42 -4.40
N ALA A 193 -8.05 19.08 -5.18
CA ALA A 193 -7.64 19.93 -6.29
C ALA A 193 -6.80 21.12 -5.80
N GLN A 194 -7.21 21.79 -4.73
CA GLN A 194 -6.47 22.90 -4.13
C GLN A 194 -5.10 22.46 -3.62
N VAL A 195 -5.04 21.37 -2.87
CA VAL A 195 -3.77 20.82 -2.34
C VAL A 195 -2.85 20.38 -3.46
N ALA A 196 -3.39 19.72 -4.50
CA ALA A 196 -2.60 19.29 -5.65
C ALA A 196 -2.02 20.48 -6.42
N LEU A 197 -2.83 21.53 -6.64
CA LEU A 197 -2.39 22.76 -7.29
C LEU A 197 -1.28 23.45 -6.49
N LEU A 198 -1.47 23.61 -5.18
CA LEU A 198 -0.47 24.22 -4.30
C LEU A 198 0.85 23.44 -4.28
N ARG A 199 0.78 22.10 -4.20
CA ARG A 199 1.97 21.24 -4.26
C ARG A 199 2.69 21.34 -5.60
N SER A 200 1.95 21.36 -6.69
CA SER A 200 2.52 21.51 -8.04
C SER A 200 3.21 22.86 -8.22
N ALA A 201 2.57 23.95 -7.75
CA ALA A 201 3.15 25.28 -7.78
C ALA A 201 4.41 25.39 -6.92
N LEU A 202 4.39 24.82 -5.70
CA LEU A 202 5.56 24.75 -4.84
C LEU A 202 6.72 23.98 -5.50
N HIS A 203 6.42 22.83 -6.09
CA HIS A 203 7.40 22.03 -6.81
C HIS A 203 8.00 22.81 -8.00
N LYS A 204 7.16 23.45 -8.81
CA LYS A 204 7.61 24.30 -9.93
C LYS A 204 8.49 25.46 -9.44
N ALA A 205 8.03 26.19 -8.42
CA ALA A 205 8.79 27.30 -7.85
C ALA A 205 10.17 26.87 -7.31
N THR A 206 10.25 25.68 -6.71
CA THR A 206 11.53 25.13 -6.23
C THR A 206 12.42 24.65 -7.35
N GLN A 207 11.87 24.08 -8.40
CA GLN A 207 12.64 23.67 -9.59
C GLN A 207 13.23 24.88 -10.32
N ASP A 208 12.45 25.95 -10.50
CA ASP A 208 12.87 27.16 -11.20
C ASP A 208 14.06 27.86 -10.50
N LYS A 209 14.19 27.72 -9.20
CA LYS A 209 15.33 28.23 -8.40
C LYS A 209 16.53 27.27 -8.34
N GLY A 210 16.34 26.00 -8.70
CA GLY A 210 17.39 25.00 -8.71
C GLY A 210 18.12 24.87 -7.38
N ASN A 211 19.46 24.77 -7.44
CA ASN A 211 20.31 24.57 -6.27
C ASN A 211 20.38 25.78 -5.31
N LEU A 212 19.91 26.95 -5.71
CA LEU A 212 19.88 28.16 -4.87
C LEU A 212 18.80 28.07 -3.79
N GLY A 213 17.76 27.24 -4.02
CA GLY A 213 16.61 27.13 -3.14
C GLY A 213 15.75 28.39 -3.10
N LEU A 214 14.68 28.34 -2.28
CA LEU A 214 13.78 29.48 -2.03
C LEU A 214 13.98 29.97 -0.61
N SER A 215 14.21 31.26 -0.44
CA SER A 215 14.16 31.87 0.88
C SER A 215 12.72 31.96 1.40
N HIS A 216 12.55 32.01 2.71
CA HIS A 216 11.22 32.10 3.32
C HIS A 216 10.44 33.35 2.85
N GLY A 217 11.12 34.48 2.63
CA GLY A 217 10.50 35.70 2.16
C GLY A 217 10.05 35.66 0.70
N GLU A 218 10.67 34.84 -0.15
CA GLU A 218 10.36 34.70 -1.57
C GLU A 218 9.31 33.60 -1.84
N LEU A 219 9.14 32.66 -0.89
CA LEU A 219 8.34 31.44 -1.09
C LEU A 219 6.91 31.76 -1.56
N SER A 220 6.21 32.63 -0.83
CA SER A 220 4.81 32.95 -1.12
C SER A 220 4.64 33.56 -2.51
N ARG A 221 5.53 34.47 -2.91
CA ARG A 221 5.49 35.12 -4.23
C ARG A 221 5.82 34.13 -5.34
N SER A 222 6.89 33.33 -5.18
CA SER A 222 7.28 32.36 -6.20
C SER A 222 6.22 31.27 -6.41
N VAL A 223 5.54 30.85 -5.33
CA VAL A 223 4.42 29.89 -5.45
C VAL A 223 3.23 30.53 -6.14
N PHE A 224 2.89 31.78 -5.82
CA PHE A 224 1.80 32.51 -6.47
C PHE A 224 2.06 32.69 -7.97
N ASP A 225 3.27 33.09 -8.35
CA ASP A 225 3.67 33.25 -9.75
C ASP A 225 3.63 31.91 -10.50
N ALA A 226 3.94 30.81 -9.83
CA ALA A 226 3.88 29.45 -10.40
C ALA A 226 2.46 28.90 -10.57
N MET A 227 1.44 29.53 -9.94
CA MET A 227 0.02 29.17 -10.06
C MET A 227 -0.68 29.87 -11.24
N GLN A 228 -0.08 30.87 -11.82
CA GLN A 228 -0.57 31.57 -13.02
C GLN A 228 -0.13 30.87 -14.30
#